data_9847054e1db517cea60a50ca52c7adaf
#
_entry.id   9847054e1db517cea60a50ca52c7adaf
#
_cell.length_a   1.000
_cell.length_b   1.000
_cell.length_c   1.000
_cell.angle_alpha   90.00
_cell.angle_beta   90.00
_cell.angle_gamma   90.00
#
_symmetry.space_group_name_H-M   'P 1'
#
loop_
_entity.id
_entity.type
_entity.pdbx_description
1 polymer ?
#
loop_
_entity_poly.entity_id
_entity_poly.type
_entity_poly.pdbx_seq_one_letter_code
_entity_poly.pdbx_strand_id
1 'polypeptide(L)'
;MCEGLDFFITEIPNEVFTYSDAQPMQFAEARPDVYPYLLVNIGSGVSMIKVSGPRQFQRVGGTHLGGGTFWGIMSLLTGARTFDEMLAMADRGDNSGVDMLVGDIYGMDYSKIGLKSTAIASTFGKVFRMKRAAEQDAEDGEGLTRPEVKFSHEDMSRSLLYAIRYCSAPANLIVKGLYTNP
;
A
#
# COMPACT_ATOMS: atom_id res chain seq x y z
N MET A 1 5.40 -15.38 -17.64
CA MET A 1 5.74 -14.66 -16.41
C MET A 1 6.20 -15.60 -15.31
N CYS A 2 5.41 -16.58 -14.83
CA CYS A 2 5.86 -17.50 -13.76
C CYS A 2 7.12 -18.28 -14.12
N GLU A 3 7.19 -18.85 -15.33
CA GLU A 3 8.38 -19.59 -15.79
C GLU A 3 9.65 -18.70 -15.89
N GLY A 4 9.48 -17.43 -16.31
CA GLY A 4 10.60 -16.48 -16.33
C GLY A 4 11.07 -16.12 -14.92
N LEU A 5 10.15 -15.96 -13.97
CA LEU A 5 10.49 -15.71 -12.58
C LEU A 5 11.18 -16.92 -11.95
N ASP A 6 10.69 -18.14 -12.22
CA ASP A 6 11.34 -19.39 -11.77
C ASP A 6 12.81 -19.42 -12.21
N PHE A 7 13.06 -19.12 -13.49
CA PHE A 7 14.42 -19.08 -14.04
C PHE A 7 15.31 -18.05 -13.29
N PHE A 8 14.80 -16.84 -13.02
CA PHE A 8 15.57 -15.86 -12.26
C PHE A 8 15.83 -16.29 -10.82
N ILE A 9 14.89 -16.97 -10.18
CA ILE A 9 15.03 -17.40 -8.78
C ILE A 9 16.01 -18.57 -8.67
N THR A 10 15.97 -19.51 -9.63
CA THR A 10 16.72 -20.78 -9.53
C THR A 10 18.07 -20.75 -10.21
N GLU A 11 18.23 -20.00 -11.30
CA GLU A 11 19.39 -20.08 -12.18
C GLU A 11 20.28 -18.83 -12.13
N ILE A 12 19.71 -17.66 -11.78
CA ILE A 12 20.48 -16.41 -11.86
C ILE A 12 20.81 -15.90 -10.46
N PRO A 13 22.09 -15.85 -10.07
CA PRO A 13 22.49 -15.31 -8.77
C PRO A 13 22.30 -13.80 -8.71
N ASN A 14 21.96 -13.29 -7.52
CA ASN A 14 21.82 -11.85 -7.22
C ASN A 14 20.71 -11.11 -8.00
N GLU A 15 19.70 -11.82 -8.51
CA GLU A 15 18.53 -11.21 -9.15
C GLU A 15 17.34 -11.08 -8.19
N VAL A 16 17.36 -11.83 -7.10
CA VAL A 16 16.30 -11.82 -6.08
C VAL A 16 16.87 -11.32 -4.77
N PHE A 17 16.19 -10.38 -4.15
CA PHE A 17 16.59 -9.86 -2.84
C PHE A 17 15.42 -9.81 -1.86
N THR A 18 15.73 -9.80 -0.58
CA THR A 18 14.81 -9.47 0.50
C THR A 18 15.04 -8.03 0.92
N TYR A 19 13.97 -7.36 1.33
CA TYR A 19 14.03 -5.99 1.84
C TYR A 19 13.68 -5.97 3.33
N SER A 20 14.47 -5.24 4.10
CA SER A 20 14.12 -4.81 5.45
C SER A 20 14.69 -3.42 5.69
N ASP A 21 14.12 -2.65 6.63
CA ASP A 21 14.61 -1.29 6.94
C ASP A 21 16.06 -1.31 7.47
N ALA A 22 16.47 -2.39 8.15
CA ALA A 22 17.83 -2.58 8.64
C ALA A 22 18.83 -2.98 7.54
N GLN A 23 18.35 -3.68 6.51
CA GLN A 23 19.15 -4.15 5.36
C GLN A 23 18.31 -4.03 4.08
N PRO A 24 18.35 -2.87 3.41
CA PRO A 24 17.43 -2.57 2.31
C PRO A 24 17.49 -3.53 1.11
N MET A 25 18.65 -4.11 0.83
CA MET A 25 18.80 -5.03 -0.31
C MET A 25 19.73 -6.18 0.07
N GLN A 26 19.17 -7.26 0.61
CA GLN A 26 19.92 -8.48 0.84
C GLN A 26 19.60 -9.48 -0.27
N PHE A 27 20.55 -9.65 -1.18
CA PHE A 27 20.39 -10.61 -2.28
C PHE A 27 20.30 -12.04 -1.73
N ALA A 28 19.36 -12.79 -2.28
CA ALA A 28 19.20 -14.20 -1.97
C ALA A 28 20.09 -15.03 -2.89
N GLU A 29 20.75 -16.04 -2.35
CA GLU A 29 21.43 -17.05 -3.16
C GLU A 29 20.41 -17.78 -4.04
N ALA A 30 20.84 -18.20 -5.23
CA ALA A 30 20.02 -19.03 -6.10
C ALA A 30 19.68 -20.35 -5.38
N ARG A 31 18.39 -20.68 -5.30
CA ARG A 31 17.90 -21.86 -4.58
C ARG A 31 17.17 -22.79 -5.53
N PRO A 32 17.70 -23.98 -5.77
CA PRO A 32 17.02 -24.97 -6.62
C PRO A 32 15.70 -25.48 -5.99
N ASP A 33 15.56 -25.40 -4.67
CA ASP A 33 14.38 -25.86 -3.93
C ASP A 33 13.61 -24.67 -3.34
N VAL A 34 12.91 -23.92 -4.20
CA VAL A 34 12.13 -22.72 -3.81
C VAL A 34 10.65 -23.01 -3.66
N TYR A 35 10.19 -24.17 -4.08
CA TYR A 35 8.77 -24.53 -4.06
C TYR A 35 8.31 -25.10 -2.69
N PRO A 36 7.04 -24.86 -2.31
CA PRO A 36 6.10 -23.97 -2.96
C PRO A 36 6.34 -22.50 -2.57
N TYR A 37 5.96 -21.56 -3.45
CA TYR A 37 5.96 -20.14 -3.11
C TYR A 37 4.68 -19.45 -3.60
N LEU A 38 4.40 -18.26 -3.07
CA LEU A 38 3.33 -17.40 -3.51
C LEU A 38 3.92 -16.18 -4.24
N LEU A 39 3.56 -16.05 -5.50
CA LEU A 39 3.87 -14.88 -6.30
C LEU A 39 2.74 -13.86 -6.14
N VAL A 40 3.07 -12.66 -5.65
CA VAL A 40 2.18 -11.51 -5.65
C VAL A 40 2.66 -10.55 -6.72
N ASN A 41 1.92 -10.47 -7.83
CA ASN A 41 2.21 -9.56 -8.92
C ASN A 41 1.38 -8.29 -8.74
N ILE A 42 2.05 -7.17 -8.47
CA ILE A 42 1.46 -5.85 -8.27
C ILE A 42 1.70 -5.03 -9.53
N GLY A 43 0.68 -4.94 -10.37
CA GLY A 43 0.64 -4.11 -11.57
C GLY A 43 -0.49 -3.08 -11.49
N SER A 44 -1.25 -2.86 -12.55
CA SER A 44 -2.46 -2.02 -12.52
C SER A 44 -3.48 -2.52 -11.50
N GLY A 45 -3.64 -3.84 -11.40
CA GLY A 45 -4.27 -4.56 -10.30
C GLY A 45 -3.26 -5.52 -9.67
N VAL A 46 -3.73 -6.42 -8.80
CA VAL A 46 -2.89 -7.39 -8.09
C VAL A 46 -3.37 -8.81 -8.37
N SER A 47 -2.44 -9.71 -8.69
CA SER A 47 -2.70 -11.13 -8.80
C SER A 47 -1.84 -11.92 -7.82
N MET A 48 -2.46 -12.89 -7.15
CA MET A 48 -1.80 -13.82 -6.24
C MET A 48 -1.81 -15.20 -6.87
N ILE A 49 -0.62 -15.77 -7.08
CA ILE A 49 -0.43 -17.02 -7.80
C ILE A 49 0.39 -17.97 -6.92
N LYS A 50 -0.18 -19.11 -6.58
CA LYS A 50 0.55 -20.20 -5.92
C LYS A 50 1.36 -20.96 -6.98
N VAL A 51 2.65 -21.08 -6.77
CA VAL A 51 3.56 -21.89 -7.60
C VAL A 51 3.99 -23.08 -6.77
N SER A 52 3.59 -24.28 -7.19
CA SER A 52 3.79 -25.54 -6.45
C SER A 52 4.96 -26.37 -6.99
N GLY A 53 5.44 -26.05 -8.19
CA GLY A 53 6.53 -26.72 -8.87
C GLY A 53 6.74 -26.13 -10.26
N PRO A 54 7.73 -26.60 -11.04
CA PRO A 54 7.98 -26.15 -12.40
C PRO A 54 6.71 -26.28 -13.25
N ARG A 55 6.26 -25.19 -13.86
CA ARG A 55 5.03 -25.10 -14.67
C ARG A 55 3.72 -25.47 -13.94
N GLN A 56 3.75 -25.55 -12.60
CA GLN A 56 2.59 -25.83 -11.78
C GLN A 56 2.19 -24.57 -11.01
N PHE A 57 1.32 -23.77 -11.58
CA PHE A 57 0.86 -22.53 -10.97
C PHE A 57 -0.65 -22.38 -11.06
N GLN A 58 -1.24 -21.83 -10.01
CA GLN A 58 -2.66 -21.58 -9.89
C GLN A 58 -2.90 -20.18 -9.32
N ARG A 59 -3.80 -19.41 -9.96
CA ARG A 59 -4.26 -18.14 -9.38
C ARG A 59 -5.15 -18.44 -8.16
N VAL A 60 -4.74 -17.98 -6.99
CA VAL A 60 -5.45 -18.20 -5.71
C VAL A 60 -6.17 -16.95 -5.19
N GLY A 61 -5.89 -15.79 -5.75
CA GLY A 61 -6.55 -14.55 -5.35
C GLY A 61 -6.10 -13.36 -6.17
N GLY A 62 -6.48 -12.17 -5.70
CA GLY A 62 -6.08 -10.89 -6.27
C GLY A 62 -7.05 -9.78 -5.89
N THR A 63 -6.68 -8.56 -6.20
CA THR A 63 -7.52 -7.37 -6.04
C THR A 63 -7.38 -6.46 -7.27
N HIS A 64 -8.41 -5.70 -7.55
CA HIS A 64 -8.38 -4.66 -8.58
C HIS A 64 -7.79 -3.34 -8.05
N LEU A 65 -7.46 -3.27 -6.76
CA LEU A 65 -6.79 -2.13 -6.15
C LEU A 65 -5.27 -2.34 -6.25
N GLY A 66 -4.65 -1.72 -7.22
CA GLY A 66 -3.21 -1.80 -7.49
C GLY A 66 -2.62 -0.48 -7.94
N GLY A 67 -1.48 -0.53 -8.63
CA GLY A 67 -0.79 0.65 -9.13
C GLY A 67 -1.64 1.54 -10.04
N GLY A 68 -2.51 0.95 -10.86
CA GLY A 68 -3.44 1.71 -11.69
C GLY A 68 -4.46 2.50 -10.88
N THR A 69 -4.94 1.94 -9.76
CA THR A 69 -5.83 2.64 -8.83
C THR A 69 -5.10 3.80 -8.15
N PHE A 70 -3.88 3.57 -7.69
CA PHE A 70 -3.03 4.60 -7.09
C PHE A 70 -2.83 5.75 -8.07
N TRP A 71 -2.38 5.45 -9.28
CA TRP A 71 -2.12 6.45 -10.31
C TRP A 71 -3.38 7.24 -10.67
N GLY A 72 -4.50 6.55 -10.91
CA GLY A 72 -5.76 7.18 -11.30
C GLY A 72 -6.29 8.13 -10.23
N ILE A 73 -6.35 7.69 -8.98
CA ILE A 73 -6.85 8.53 -7.87
C ILE A 73 -5.90 9.69 -7.60
N MET A 74 -4.58 9.46 -7.59
CA MET A 74 -3.61 10.52 -7.37
C MET A 74 -3.64 11.58 -8.49
N SER A 75 -3.77 11.18 -9.74
CA SER A 75 -3.96 12.12 -10.85
C SER A 75 -5.18 13.03 -10.66
N LEU A 76 -6.30 12.45 -10.19
CA LEU A 76 -7.53 13.19 -9.94
C LEU A 76 -7.44 14.13 -8.74
N LEU A 77 -6.77 13.71 -7.66
CA LEU A 77 -6.68 14.49 -6.41
C LEU A 77 -5.62 15.59 -6.46
N THR A 78 -4.50 15.33 -7.13
CA THR A 78 -3.32 16.21 -7.05
C THR A 78 -2.92 16.82 -8.40
N GLY A 79 -3.44 16.30 -9.50
CA GLY A 79 -3.02 16.67 -10.85
C GLY A 79 -1.64 16.13 -11.24
N ALA A 80 -1.01 15.28 -10.43
CA ALA A 80 0.26 14.63 -10.75
C ALA A 80 0.14 13.78 -12.03
N ARG A 81 1.20 13.77 -12.83
CA ARG A 81 1.20 13.17 -14.16
C ARG A 81 2.09 11.95 -14.28
N THR A 82 3.03 11.76 -13.37
CA THR A 82 3.96 10.64 -13.39
C THR A 82 3.87 9.82 -12.11
N PHE A 83 4.21 8.54 -12.21
CA PHE A 83 4.22 7.64 -11.05
C PHE A 83 5.30 8.05 -10.05
N ASP A 84 6.47 8.47 -10.55
CA ASP A 84 7.60 8.91 -9.72
C ASP A 84 7.25 10.17 -8.90
N GLU A 85 6.53 11.12 -9.51
CA GLU A 85 6.03 12.30 -8.80
C GLU A 85 5.07 11.92 -7.65
N MET A 86 4.17 10.97 -7.90
CA MET A 86 3.22 10.47 -6.92
C MET A 86 3.93 9.74 -5.77
N LEU A 87 4.92 8.91 -6.07
CA LEU A 87 5.75 8.24 -5.05
C LEU A 87 6.58 9.22 -4.25
N ALA A 88 7.18 10.22 -4.89
CA ALA A 88 7.92 11.27 -4.20
C ALA A 88 7.04 12.11 -3.26
N MET A 89 5.77 12.37 -3.63
CA MET A 89 4.79 12.96 -2.71
C MET A 89 4.53 12.03 -1.52
N ALA A 90 4.24 10.75 -1.79
CA ALA A 90 3.99 9.77 -0.73
C ALA A 90 5.17 9.64 0.24
N ASP A 91 6.40 9.76 -0.24
CA ASP A 91 7.61 9.67 0.60
C ASP A 91 7.71 10.85 1.59
N ARG A 92 7.28 12.04 1.17
CA ARG A 92 7.27 13.24 2.03
C ARG A 92 6.04 13.37 2.92
N GLY A 93 4.98 12.60 2.66
CA GLY A 93 3.71 12.71 3.36
C GLY A 93 3.70 12.04 4.73
N ASP A 94 2.78 12.47 5.57
CA ASP A 94 2.40 11.83 6.83
C ASP A 94 0.92 11.44 6.79
N ASN A 95 0.64 10.15 6.70
CA ASN A 95 -0.74 9.66 6.63
C ASN A 95 -1.54 9.91 7.92
N SER A 96 -0.90 10.20 9.04
CA SER A 96 -1.59 10.46 10.32
C SER A 96 -2.52 11.69 10.26
N GLY A 97 -2.27 12.63 9.33
CA GLY A 97 -3.15 13.77 9.08
C GLY A 97 -4.46 13.40 8.37
N VAL A 98 -4.48 12.29 7.65
CA VAL A 98 -5.58 11.86 6.75
C VAL A 98 -6.26 10.60 7.26
N ASP A 99 -5.47 9.61 7.71
CA ASP A 99 -5.94 8.34 8.23
C ASP A 99 -6.39 8.46 9.68
N MET A 100 -7.41 7.71 10.05
CA MET A 100 -7.76 7.49 11.44
C MET A 100 -6.93 6.33 11.99
N LEU A 101 -6.13 6.60 12.99
CA LEU A 101 -5.30 5.61 13.65
C LEU A 101 -6.01 4.99 14.86
N VAL A 102 -5.53 3.84 15.31
CA VAL A 102 -6.02 3.17 16.54
C VAL A 102 -5.89 4.11 17.74
N GLY A 103 -4.79 4.88 17.83
CA GLY A 103 -4.58 5.88 18.87
C GLY A 103 -5.62 7.02 18.87
N ASP A 104 -6.14 7.40 17.71
CA ASP A 104 -7.19 8.43 17.60
C ASP A 104 -8.54 7.96 18.18
N ILE A 105 -8.76 6.64 18.26
CA ILE A 105 -10.00 6.03 18.76
C ILE A 105 -9.86 5.68 20.24
N TYR A 106 -8.76 5.06 20.62
CA TYR A 106 -8.58 4.48 21.96
C TYR A 106 -7.62 5.27 22.85
N GLY A 107 -6.92 6.28 22.31
CA GLY A 107 -5.91 7.09 23.02
C GLY A 107 -4.57 6.38 23.30
N MET A 108 -4.50 5.07 23.07
CA MET A 108 -3.33 4.23 23.34
C MET A 108 -3.32 2.99 22.45
N ASP A 109 -2.29 2.15 22.62
CA ASP A 109 -2.22 0.83 22.00
C ASP A 109 -3.40 -0.05 22.46
N TYR A 110 -4.06 -0.72 21.53
CA TYR A 110 -5.10 -1.68 21.83
C TYR A 110 -4.48 -3.08 22.03
N SER A 111 -3.80 -3.23 23.16
CA SER A 111 -2.97 -4.41 23.49
C SER A 111 -3.78 -5.71 23.59
N LYS A 112 -5.08 -5.66 23.88
CA LYS A 112 -5.95 -6.85 23.93
C LYS A 112 -5.95 -7.67 22.65
N ILE A 113 -5.74 -7.03 21.49
CA ILE A 113 -5.68 -7.69 20.19
C ILE A 113 -4.36 -7.39 19.45
N GLY A 114 -3.36 -6.85 20.17
CA GLY A 114 -2.03 -6.62 19.61
C GLY A 114 -1.93 -5.46 18.62
N LEU A 115 -2.87 -4.52 18.61
CA LEU A 115 -2.82 -3.36 17.72
C LEU A 115 -2.08 -2.19 18.38
N LYS A 116 -1.08 -1.66 17.67
CA LYS A 116 -0.38 -0.44 18.08
C LYS A 116 -1.24 0.79 17.81
N SER A 117 -1.07 1.84 18.59
CA SER A 117 -1.74 3.15 18.40
C SER A 117 -1.48 3.75 17.03
N THR A 118 -0.34 3.45 16.42
CA THR A 118 0.05 3.87 15.06
C THR A 118 -0.58 3.05 13.93
N ALA A 119 -1.29 1.97 14.24
CA ALA A 119 -1.97 1.17 13.22
C ALA A 119 -3.13 1.95 12.61
N ILE A 120 -3.31 1.83 11.29
CA ILE A 120 -4.40 2.48 10.57
C ILE A 120 -5.69 1.72 10.88
N ALA A 121 -6.66 2.41 11.50
CA ALA A 121 -8.00 1.89 11.75
C ALA A 121 -8.94 2.17 10.58
N SER A 122 -8.77 3.32 9.90
CA SER A 122 -9.55 3.67 8.71
C SER A 122 -8.75 4.59 7.80
N THR A 123 -8.48 4.11 6.59
CA THR A 123 -7.86 4.91 5.53
C THR A 123 -8.79 6.06 5.17
N PHE A 124 -8.25 7.27 5.04
CA PHE A 124 -9.01 8.51 4.84
C PHE A 124 -10.07 8.80 5.91
N GLY A 125 -10.01 8.13 7.06
CA GLY A 125 -11.03 8.26 8.10
C GLY A 125 -11.15 9.66 8.72
N LYS A 126 -10.05 10.41 8.84
CA LYS A 126 -10.07 11.80 9.31
C LYS A 126 -10.73 12.75 8.32
N VAL A 127 -10.58 12.50 7.03
CA VAL A 127 -11.22 13.31 5.98
C VAL A 127 -12.74 13.33 6.16
N PHE A 128 -13.32 12.15 6.33
CA PHE A 128 -14.76 12.02 6.58
C PHE A 128 -15.19 12.72 7.88
N ARG A 129 -14.45 12.45 8.98
CA ARG A 129 -14.77 12.99 10.30
C ARG A 129 -14.70 14.51 10.34
N MET A 130 -13.62 15.10 9.80
CA MET A 130 -13.41 16.55 9.80
C MET A 130 -14.41 17.27 8.90
N LYS A 131 -14.74 16.72 7.73
CA LYS A 131 -15.77 17.31 6.85
C LYS A 131 -17.12 17.29 7.52
N ARG A 132 -17.49 16.19 8.17
CA ARG A 132 -18.78 16.10 8.88
C ARG A 132 -18.85 17.05 10.08
N ALA A 133 -17.77 17.22 10.85
CA ALA A 133 -17.72 18.19 11.93
C ALA A 133 -17.89 19.63 11.40
N ALA A 134 -17.19 19.98 10.32
CA ALA A 134 -17.30 21.28 9.68
C ALA A 134 -18.72 21.55 9.11
N GLU A 135 -19.42 20.51 8.65
CA GLU A 135 -20.80 20.63 8.20
C GLU A 135 -21.76 20.87 9.37
N GLN A 136 -21.58 20.18 10.50
CA GLN A 136 -22.38 20.38 11.72
C GLN A 136 -22.17 21.78 12.31
N ASP A 137 -20.92 22.22 12.42
CA ASP A 137 -20.61 23.59 12.91
C ASP A 137 -21.20 24.68 12.00
N ALA A 138 -21.34 24.41 10.70
CA ALA A 138 -21.97 25.34 9.76
C ALA A 138 -23.50 25.34 9.83
N GLU A 139 -24.12 24.25 10.24
CA GLU A 139 -25.60 24.16 10.46
C GLU A 139 -26.00 24.84 11.77
N ASP A 140 -25.15 24.78 12.81
CA ASP A 140 -25.40 25.37 14.12
C ASP A 140 -25.02 26.88 14.18
N GLY A 141 -24.26 27.38 13.19
CA GLY A 141 -23.83 28.77 13.11
C GLY A 141 -24.50 29.53 11.96
N GLU A 142 -24.88 30.79 12.19
CA GLU A 142 -25.42 31.70 11.15
C GLU A 142 -24.41 32.11 10.06
N GLY A 143 -23.32 31.36 9.89
CA GLY A 143 -22.20 31.63 8.97
C GLY A 143 -22.41 31.03 7.57
N LEU A 144 -22.50 31.88 6.57
CA LEU A 144 -22.69 31.56 5.13
C LEU A 144 -21.52 30.87 4.44
N THR A 145 -20.41 30.58 5.10
CA THR A 145 -19.23 29.96 4.47
C THR A 145 -18.83 28.67 5.17
N ARG A 146 -18.98 27.54 4.46
CA ARG A 146 -18.46 26.26 4.90
C ARG A 146 -16.93 26.33 5.01
N PRO A 147 -16.31 26.00 6.16
CA PRO A 147 -14.86 25.95 6.25
C PRO A 147 -14.33 24.86 5.33
N GLU A 148 -13.46 25.24 4.39
CA GLU A 148 -12.81 24.29 3.49
C GLU A 148 -11.69 23.56 4.24
N VAL A 149 -11.92 22.30 4.60
CA VAL A 149 -10.88 21.46 5.19
C VAL A 149 -9.96 20.99 4.07
N LYS A 150 -8.72 21.48 4.08
CA LYS A 150 -7.68 21.12 3.11
C LYS A 150 -6.75 20.07 3.71
N PHE A 151 -6.47 19.03 2.92
CA PHE A 151 -5.46 18.03 3.21
C PHE A 151 -4.29 18.19 2.24
N SER A 152 -3.06 17.93 2.70
CA SER A 152 -1.90 18.01 1.81
C SER A 152 -1.93 16.89 0.76
N HIS A 153 -1.41 17.17 -0.41
CA HIS A 153 -1.31 16.17 -1.48
C HIS A 153 -0.35 15.03 -1.07
N GLU A 154 0.69 15.37 -0.32
CA GLU A 154 1.68 14.46 0.23
C GLU A 154 1.03 13.45 1.19
N ASP A 155 0.23 13.91 2.15
CA ASP A 155 -0.42 13.06 3.14
C ASP A 155 -1.47 12.16 2.50
N MET A 156 -2.26 12.70 1.55
CA MET A 156 -3.21 11.90 0.78
C MET A 156 -2.50 10.82 -0.04
N SER A 157 -1.36 11.14 -0.65
CA SER A 157 -0.54 10.20 -1.41
C SER A 157 -0.01 9.07 -0.52
N ARG A 158 0.50 9.41 0.67
CA ARG A 158 0.98 8.44 1.66
C ARG A 158 -0.13 7.51 2.13
N SER A 159 -1.28 8.06 2.50
CA SER A 159 -2.45 7.29 2.92
C SER A 159 -2.90 6.31 1.84
N LEU A 160 -3.04 6.78 0.59
CA LEU A 160 -3.47 5.94 -0.52
C LEU A 160 -2.45 4.84 -0.86
N LEU A 161 -1.15 5.15 -0.82
CA LEU A 161 -0.09 4.17 -1.04
C LEU A 161 -0.17 3.05 0.02
N TYR A 162 -0.39 3.40 1.29
CA TYR A 162 -0.57 2.42 2.34
C TYR A 162 -1.82 1.57 2.14
N ALA A 163 -2.95 2.15 1.76
CA ALA A 163 -4.19 1.42 1.50
C ALA A 163 -3.98 0.34 0.42
N ILE A 164 -3.34 0.69 -0.69
CA ILE A 164 -3.07 -0.23 -1.79
C ILE A 164 -2.07 -1.30 -1.37
N ARG A 165 -1.01 -0.93 -0.64
CA ARG A 165 -0.05 -1.90 -0.10
C ARG A 165 -0.72 -2.92 0.82
N TYR A 166 -1.60 -2.49 1.73
CA TYR A 166 -2.33 -3.39 2.62
C TYR A 166 -3.29 -4.32 1.87
N CYS A 167 -3.98 -3.82 0.87
CA CYS A 167 -4.84 -4.66 0.01
C CYS A 167 -4.04 -5.69 -0.81
N SER A 168 -2.76 -5.43 -1.03
CA SER A 168 -1.87 -6.27 -1.84
C SER A 168 -1.09 -7.29 -1.02
N ALA A 169 -0.95 -7.08 0.30
CA ALA A 169 -0.16 -7.94 1.18
C ALA A 169 -1.08 -8.68 2.16
N PRO A 170 -1.34 -9.97 1.98
CA PRO A 170 -1.85 -10.78 3.08
C PRO A 170 -0.82 -10.75 4.22
N ALA A 171 -1.30 -10.60 5.45
CA ALA A 171 -0.59 -10.19 6.66
C ALA A 171 0.72 -10.93 7.05
N ASN A 172 1.17 -11.92 6.27
CA ASN A 172 2.38 -12.70 6.54
C ASN A 172 3.15 -13.10 5.27
N LEU A 173 3.02 -12.34 4.17
CA LEU A 173 3.66 -12.73 2.93
C LEU A 173 4.87 -11.84 2.61
N ILE A 174 6.01 -12.47 2.34
CA ILE A 174 7.20 -11.86 1.76
C ILE A 174 6.84 -11.45 0.34
N VAL A 175 6.62 -10.16 0.12
CA VAL A 175 6.39 -9.58 -1.21
C VAL A 175 7.73 -9.57 -1.94
N LYS A 176 7.92 -10.48 -2.89
CA LYS A 176 8.99 -10.37 -3.88
C LYS A 176 8.44 -9.54 -5.05
N GLY A 177 8.75 -8.26 -5.06
CA GLY A 177 8.38 -7.35 -6.14
C GLY A 177 9.50 -7.25 -7.17
N LEU A 178 9.21 -7.61 -8.42
CA LEU A 178 9.99 -7.18 -9.56
C LEU A 178 9.36 -5.87 -10.07
N TYR A 179 10.05 -4.76 -9.89
CA TYR A 179 9.77 -3.55 -10.64
C TYR A 179 10.30 -3.73 -12.06
N THR A 180 9.45 -4.10 -12.98
CA THR A 180 9.74 -3.89 -14.40
C THR A 180 9.17 -2.52 -14.77
N ASN A 181 10.04 -1.54 -14.97
CA ASN A 181 9.67 -0.31 -15.67
C ASN A 181 9.15 -0.66 -17.09
N PRO A 182 8.12 0.07 -17.59
CA PRO A 182 7.63 -0.09 -18.94
C PRO A 182 8.67 0.29 -19.99
#